data_3af06b7e9406c1898953d8787cdb2572
#
_entry.id   3af06b7e9406c1898953d8787cdb2572
#
_cell.length_a   1.000
_cell.length_b   1.000
_cell.length_c   1.000
_cell.angle_alpha   90.00
_cell.angle_beta   90.00
_cell.angle_gamma   90.00
#
_symmetry.space_group_name_H-M   'P 1'
#
loop_
_entity.id
_entity.type
_entity.pdbx_description
1 polymer ?
#
loop_
_entity_poly.entity_id
_entity_poly.type
_entity_poly.pdbx_seq_one_letter_code
_entity_poly.pdbx_strand_id
1 'polypeptide(L)'
;MNENFMKEKPVLPLILSMSLPMVLSMMVNSLYNIVDSFFVAQISEDAMTALSLVYPVQNFVNAIGIGFGIGINAVIAIHLGAGDEKKANMATTQGMLLALIHAVILTVAGIAVMPGFLRMFTSSEKVIDLGIRYSVIVFLFTFAIVLGVAFEKVFQAVGAMKVTMLSLMCGCIANIILDPVLIFGLGPFPAMGIEGAALATGLGQVLTLVIYIAVYLRWPIRVKICRKYCRPDRRMIARLYAIGIPATLNLALPSLLISA
;
A
#
# COMPACT_ATOMS: atom_id res chain seq x y z
N MET A 1 -8.77 5.80 -23.05
CA MET A 1 -9.79 5.03 -22.32
C MET A 1 -11.12 5.66 -22.62
N ASN A 2 -12.17 4.86 -22.95
CA ASN A 2 -13.50 5.42 -23.24
C ASN A 2 -14.07 5.96 -21.92
N GLU A 3 -14.15 7.30 -21.81
CA GLU A 3 -14.49 7.98 -20.53
C GLU A 3 -15.94 7.77 -20.10
N ASN A 4 -16.79 7.33 -21.03
CA ASN A 4 -18.22 7.10 -20.80
C ASN A 4 -18.57 5.63 -20.47
N PHE A 5 -17.55 4.73 -20.46
CA PHE A 5 -17.85 3.30 -20.28
C PHE A 5 -18.60 2.98 -18.98
N MET A 6 -18.37 3.75 -17.91
CA MET A 6 -19.09 3.60 -16.65
C MET A 6 -20.56 4.03 -16.72
N LYS A 7 -20.92 4.92 -17.67
CA LYS A 7 -22.29 5.41 -17.85
C LYS A 7 -23.09 4.56 -18.83
N GLU A 8 -22.41 3.94 -19.80
CA GLU A 8 -23.04 3.30 -20.96
C GLU A 8 -23.16 1.78 -20.82
N LYS A 9 -22.28 1.15 -20.01
CA LYS A 9 -22.33 -0.31 -19.84
C LYS A 9 -23.46 -0.76 -18.91
N PRO A 10 -24.09 -1.90 -19.19
CA PRO A 10 -25.01 -2.55 -18.25
C PRO A 10 -24.31 -2.84 -16.92
N VAL A 11 -25.05 -2.76 -15.81
CA VAL A 11 -24.50 -2.80 -14.44
C VAL A 11 -23.67 -4.07 -14.17
N LEU A 12 -24.17 -5.25 -14.53
CA LEU A 12 -23.49 -6.51 -14.25
C LEU A 12 -22.16 -6.67 -15.00
N PRO A 13 -22.08 -6.47 -16.33
CA PRO A 13 -20.78 -6.47 -17.04
C PRO A 13 -19.83 -5.39 -16.57
N LEU A 14 -20.33 -4.24 -16.13
CA LEU A 14 -19.51 -3.17 -15.57
C LEU A 14 -18.87 -3.63 -14.25
N ILE A 15 -19.65 -4.14 -13.30
CA ILE A 15 -19.16 -4.65 -12.02
C ILE A 15 -18.11 -5.75 -12.27
N LEU A 16 -18.38 -6.74 -13.10
CA LEU A 16 -17.45 -7.82 -13.42
C LEU A 16 -16.15 -7.30 -14.03
N SER A 17 -16.24 -6.33 -14.95
CA SER A 17 -15.04 -5.75 -15.60
C SER A 17 -14.16 -4.95 -14.65
N MET A 18 -14.70 -4.46 -13.55
CA MET A 18 -13.96 -3.70 -12.52
C MET A 18 -13.49 -4.60 -11.37
N SER A 19 -14.33 -5.54 -10.92
CA SER A 19 -14.01 -6.40 -9.78
C SER A 19 -13.02 -7.51 -10.14
N LEU A 20 -13.09 -8.10 -11.32
CA LEU A 20 -12.20 -9.20 -11.71
C LEU A 20 -10.71 -8.82 -11.66
N PRO A 21 -10.25 -7.66 -12.22
CA PRO A 21 -8.87 -7.22 -12.06
C PRO A 21 -8.47 -7.02 -10.59
N MET A 22 -9.38 -6.52 -9.75
CA MET A 22 -9.10 -6.33 -8.32
C MET A 22 -8.94 -7.66 -7.59
N VAL A 23 -9.83 -8.62 -7.85
CA VAL A 23 -9.75 -9.97 -7.24
C VAL A 23 -8.43 -10.64 -7.63
N LEU A 24 -8.05 -10.59 -8.91
CA LEU A 24 -6.78 -11.13 -9.38
C LEU A 24 -5.59 -10.46 -8.67
N SER A 25 -5.61 -9.14 -8.51
CA SER A 25 -4.55 -8.42 -7.77
C SER A 25 -4.47 -8.86 -6.31
N MET A 26 -5.62 -9.04 -5.64
CA MET A 26 -5.66 -9.51 -4.26
C MET A 26 -5.15 -10.94 -4.12
N MET A 27 -5.47 -11.84 -5.08
CA MET A 27 -4.96 -13.21 -5.10
C MET A 27 -3.42 -13.22 -5.26
N VAL A 28 -2.88 -12.44 -6.19
CA VAL A 28 -1.44 -12.33 -6.39
C VAL A 28 -0.75 -11.72 -5.18
N ASN A 29 -1.37 -10.72 -4.55
CA ASN A 29 -0.88 -10.12 -3.31
C ASN A 29 -0.86 -11.14 -2.15
N SER A 30 -1.89 -11.96 -2.00
CA SER A 30 -1.89 -13.04 -1.00
C SER A 30 -0.83 -14.09 -1.29
N LEU A 31 -0.65 -14.44 -2.55
CA LEU A 31 0.35 -15.42 -2.98
C LEU A 31 1.77 -14.95 -2.66
N TYR A 32 2.11 -13.68 -2.97
CA TYR A 32 3.45 -13.19 -2.66
C TYR A 32 3.72 -13.17 -1.15
N ASN A 33 2.74 -12.84 -0.31
CA ASN A 33 2.91 -12.90 1.15
C ASN A 33 3.20 -14.34 1.64
N ILE A 34 2.57 -15.34 1.04
CA ILE A 34 2.84 -16.75 1.35
C ILE A 34 4.27 -17.13 0.91
N VAL A 35 4.67 -16.70 -0.29
CA VAL A 35 6.00 -16.99 -0.83
C VAL A 35 7.11 -16.32 -0.01
N ASP A 36 6.93 -15.04 0.36
CA ASP A 36 7.85 -14.31 1.24
C ASP A 36 8.00 -15.02 2.60
N SER A 37 6.89 -15.39 3.24
CA SER A 37 6.90 -16.15 4.49
C SER A 37 7.59 -17.51 4.34
N PHE A 38 7.41 -18.19 3.22
CA PHE A 38 8.07 -19.47 2.92
C PHE A 38 9.59 -19.32 2.84
N PHE A 39 10.10 -18.29 2.18
CA PHE A 39 11.54 -18.04 2.10
C PHE A 39 12.13 -17.59 3.45
N VAL A 40 11.42 -16.75 4.20
CA VAL A 40 11.86 -16.34 5.54
C VAL A 40 11.92 -17.53 6.51
N ALA A 41 10.96 -18.45 6.43
CA ALA A 41 10.96 -19.68 7.24
C ALA A 41 12.20 -20.58 6.98
N GLN A 42 12.80 -20.50 5.80
CA GLN A 42 14.02 -21.23 5.46
C GLN A 42 15.30 -20.61 6.07
N ILE A 43 15.25 -19.37 6.54
CA ILE A 43 16.39 -18.71 7.18
C ILE A 43 16.61 -19.32 8.58
N SER A 44 15.60 -19.22 9.44
CA SER A 44 15.59 -19.78 10.79
C SER A 44 14.20 -19.65 11.43
N GLU A 45 13.93 -20.43 12.47
CA GLU A 45 12.73 -20.28 13.30
C GLU A 45 12.65 -18.90 13.97
N ASP A 46 13.78 -18.36 14.42
CA ASP A 46 13.86 -17.02 15.01
C ASP A 46 13.49 -15.92 14.01
N ALA A 47 13.90 -16.05 12.74
CA ALA A 47 13.54 -15.11 11.67
C ALA A 47 12.04 -15.13 11.38
N MET A 48 11.44 -16.33 11.33
CA MET A 48 10.00 -16.49 11.14
C MET A 48 9.20 -15.95 12.33
N THR A 49 9.70 -16.16 13.54
CA THR A 49 9.10 -15.59 14.76
C THR A 49 9.18 -14.06 14.75
N ALA A 50 10.34 -13.49 14.38
CA ALA A 50 10.51 -12.05 14.25
C ALA A 50 9.55 -11.44 13.22
N LEU A 51 9.43 -12.05 12.02
CA LEU A 51 8.48 -11.63 10.99
C LEU A 51 7.03 -11.64 11.51
N SER A 52 6.65 -12.71 12.20
CA SER A 52 5.30 -12.89 12.75
C SER A 52 4.97 -11.83 13.80
N LEU A 53 5.93 -11.40 14.61
CA LEU A 53 5.75 -10.33 15.61
C LEU A 53 5.72 -8.94 14.97
N VAL A 54 6.42 -8.70 13.86
CA VAL A 54 6.39 -7.40 13.15
C VAL A 54 5.08 -7.24 12.35
N TYR A 55 4.54 -8.33 11.84
CA TYR A 55 3.39 -8.34 10.93
C TYR A 55 2.15 -7.57 11.44
N PRO A 56 1.70 -7.67 12.71
CA PRO A 56 0.55 -6.91 13.21
C PRO A 56 0.73 -5.40 13.09
N VAL A 57 1.92 -4.86 13.44
CA VAL A 57 2.20 -3.43 13.35
C VAL A 57 2.25 -2.99 11.88
N GLN A 58 2.89 -3.78 11.03
CA GLN A 58 2.94 -3.53 9.59
C GLN A 58 1.54 -3.53 8.98
N ASN A 59 0.70 -4.48 9.36
CA ASN A 59 -0.68 -4.57 8.89
C ASN A 59 -1.54 -3.39 9.39
N PHE A 60 -1.32 -2.93 10.62
CA PHE A 60 -1.98 -1.73 11.16
C PHE A 60 -1.60 -0.47 10.36
N VAL A 61 -0.31 -0.29 10.04
CA VAL A 61 0.19 0.80 9.19
C VAL A 61 -0.46 0.75 7.79
N ASN A 62 -0.53 -0.45 7.20
CA ASN A 62 -1.18 -0.68 5.91
C ASN A 62 -2.68 -0.35 5.97
N ALA A 63 -3.38 -0.74 7.05
CA ALA A 63 -4.78 -0.44 7.25
C ALA A 63 -5.07 1.08 7.26
N ILE A 64 -4.18 1.88 7.88
CA ILE A 64 -4.28 3.34 7.83
C ILE A 64 -4.14 3.86 6.41
N GLY A 65 -3.12 3.40 5.67
CA GLY A 65 -2.87 3.80 4.28
C GLY A 65 -4.05 3.45 3.36
N ILE A 66 -4.54 2.21 3.44
CA ILE A 66 -5.65 1.71 2.61
C ILE A 66 -6.95 2.42 2.99
N GLY A 67 -7.26 2.56 4.28
CA GLY A 67 -8.47 3.20 4.74
C GLY A 67 -8.55 4.67 4.32
N PHE A 68 -7.46 5.42 4.48
CA PHE A 68 -7.38 6.79 3.97
C PHE A 68 -7.50 6.83 2.44
N GLY A 69 -6.87 5.89 1.73
CA GLY A 69 -6.98 5.71 0.29
C GLY A 69 -8.43 5.47 -0.17
N ILE A 70 -9.23 4.71 0.57
CA ILE A 70 -10.67 4.52 0.31
C ILE A 70 -11.39 5.87 0.37
N GLY A 71 -11.06 6.72 1.33
CA GLY A 71 -11.57 8.09 1.40
C GLY A 71 -11.24 8.90 0.15
N ILE A 72 -10.00 8.85 -0.33
CA ILE A 72 -9.58 9.49 -1.59
C ILE A 72 -10.42 9.00 -2.76
N ASN A 73 -10.52 7.68 -2.93
CA ASN A 73 -11.29 7.05 -4.01
C ASN A 73 -12.74 7.53 -4.01
N ALA A 74 -13.42 7.42 -2.87
CA ALA A 74 -14.85 7.74 -2.76
C ALA A 74 -15.14 9.20 -3.06
N VAL A 75 -14.34 10.13 -2.49
CA VAL A 75 -14.56 11.57 -2.70
C VAL A 75 -14.29 11.97 -4.15
N ILE A 76 -13.27 11.42 -4.79
CA ILE A 76 -13.00 11.65 -6.22
C ILE A 76 -14.17 11.11 -7.05
N ALA A 77 -14.60 9.87 -6.82
CA ALA A 77 -15.66 9.24 -7.58
C ALA A 77 -16.99 10.00 -7.47
N ILE A 78 -17.35 10.47 -6.27
CA ILE A 78 -18.55 11.30 -6.03
C ILE A 78 -18.50 12.58 -6.88
N HIS A 79 -17.37 13.30 -6.85
CA HIS A 79 -17.25 14.56 -7.60
C HIS A 79 -17.18 14.36 -9.11
N LEU A 80 -16.53 13.29 -9.58
CA LEU A 80 -16.53 12.92 -11.00
C LEU A 80 -17.93 12.52 -11.47
N GLY A 81 -18.66 11.76 -10.64
CA GLY A 81 -20.06 11.38 -10.94
C GLY A 81 -20.99 12.59 -11.02
N ALA A 82 -20.76 13.61 -10.19
CA ALA A 82 -21.48 14.88 -10.22
C ALA A 82 -21.03 15.85 -11.34
N GLY A 83 -20.02 15.50 -12.13
CA GLY A 83 -19.45 16.35 -13.17
C GLY A 83 -18.58 17.50 -12.64
N ASP A 84 -18.25 17.51 -11.34
CA ASP A 84 -17.44 18.57 -10.71
C ASP A 84 -15.94 18.19 -10.73
N GLU A 85 -15.34 18.34 -11.91
CA GLU A 85 -13.90 18.07 -12.11
C GLU A 85 -12.99 18.93 -11.23
N LYS A 86 -13.43 20.17 -10.90
CA LYS A 86 -12.63 21.04 -10.03
C LYS A 86 -12.48 20.46 -8.63
N LYS A 87 -13.57 19.99 -8.05
CA LYS A 87 -13.54 19.34 -6.72
C LYS A 87 -12.89 17.97 -6.79
N ALA A 88 -13.03 17.20 -7.87
CA ALA A 88 -12.32 15.97 -8.06
C ALA A 88 -10.79 16.19 -8.08
N ASN A 89 -10.29 17.19 -8.81
CA ASN A 89 -8.88 17.58 -8.83
C ASN A 89 -8.40 18.09 -7.46
N MET A 90 -9.24 18.83 -6.73
CA MET A 90 -8.94 19.27 -5.36
C MET A 90 -8.82 18.05 -4.41
N ALA A 91 -9.77 17.12 -4.46
CA ALA A 91 -9.73 15.89 -3.67
C ALA A 91 -8.48 15.05 -3.96
N THR A 92 -8.12 14.90 -5.25
CA THR A 92 -6.89 14.20 -5.66
C THR A 92 -5.66 14.90 -5.10
N THR A 93 -5.54 16.21 -5.26
CA THR A 93 -4.35 16.95 -4.82
C THR A 93 -4.19 16.92 -3.32
N GLN A 94 -5.26 17.21 -2.57
CA GLN A 94 -5.21 17.21 -1.11
C GLN A 94 -5.10 15.80 -0.54
N GLY A 95 -5.73 14.82 -1.15
CA GLY A 95 -5.57 13.42 -0.80
C GLY A 95 -4.12 12.96 -0.93
N MET A 96 -3.45 13.28 -2.04
CA MET A 96 -2.03 12.93 -2.25
C MET A 96 -1.10 13.65 -1.27
N LEU A 97 -1.35 14.94 -0.96
CA LEU A 97 -0.56 15.66 0.05
C LEU A 97 -0.72 15.07 1.44
N LEU A 98 -1.94 14.74 1.83
CA LEU A 98 -2.20 14.08 3.11
C LEU A 98 -1.60 12.67 3.15
N ALA A 99 -1.66 11.91 2.06
CA ALA A 99 -0.99 10.62 1.96
C ALA A 99 0.52 10.73 2.17
N LEU A 100 1.16 11.79 1.63
CA LEU A 100 2.59 12.05 1.87
C LEU A 100 2.85 12.35 3.36
N ILE A 101 2.01 13.14 4.01
CA ILE A 101 2.12 13.42 5.44
C ILE A 101 1.95 12.14 6.26
N HIS A 102 0.92 11.32 5.95
CA HIS A 102 0.75 10.02 6.59
C HIS A 102 1.96 9.11 6.39
N ALA A 103 2.53 9.07 5.18
CA ALA A 103 3.70 8.27 4.88
C ALA A 103 4.88 8.62 5.82
N VAL A 104 5.16 9.91 6.02
CA VAL A 104 6.22 10.37 6.92
C VAL A 104 5.91 10.00 8.37
N ILE A 105 4.69 10.31 8.84
CA ILE A 105 4.29 10.03 10.23
C ILE A 105 4.35 8.53 10.51
N LEU A 106 3.81 7.69 9.60
CA LEU A 106 3.77 6.24 9.79
C LEU A 106 5.15 5.60 9.71
N THR A 107 6.06 6.12 8.86
CA THR A 107 7.46 5.68 8.83
C THR A 107 8.13 5.93 10.17
N VAL A 108 8.07 7.16 10.68
CA VAL A 108 8.71 7.53 11.94
C VAL A 108 8.08 6.78 13.12
N ALA A 109 6.75 6.73 13.18
CA ALA A 109 6.03 6.04 14.25
C ALA A 109 6.32 4.53 14.23
N GLY A 110 6.31 3.89 13.06
CA GLY A 110 6.60 2.46 12.91
C GLY A 110 7.99 2.10 13.42
N ILE A 111 9.03 2.87 13.01
CA ILE A 111 10.38 2.64 13.48
C ILE A 111 10.51 2.87 14.99
N ALA A 112 9.90 3.94 15.52
CA ALA A 112 10.02 4.30 16.94
C ALA A 112 9.30 3.31 17.87
N VAL A 113 8.16 2.77 17.47
CA VAL A 113 7.33 1.87 18.29
C VAL A 113 7.88 0.45 18.33
N MET A 114 8.50 -0.01 17.23
CA MET A 114 8.89 -1.41 17.09
C MET A 114 9.77 -1.99 18.20
N PRO A 115 10.85 -1.33 18.67
CA PRO A 115 11.69 -1.90 19.71
C PRO A 115 10.94 -2.15 21.03
N GLY A 116 10.04 -1.22 21.41
CA GLY A 116 9.20 -1.37 22.59
C GLY A 116 8.16 -2.48 22.42
N PHE A 117 7.53 -2.53 21.24
CA PHE A 117 6.53 -3.55 20.92
C PHE A 117 7.13 -4.97 20.97
N LEU A 118 8.27 -5.21 20.34
CA LEU A 118 8.90 -6.53 20.33
C LEU A 118 9.26 -7.00 21.74
N ARG A 119 9.77 -6.12 22.58
CA ARG A 119 10.10 -6.45 23.99
C ARG A 119 8.88 -6.80 24.87
N MET A 120 7.68 -6.42 24.46
CA MET A 120 6.44 -6.81 25.15
C MET A 120 6.06 -8.28 24.88
N PHE A 121 6.47 -8.84 23.73
CA PHE A 121 6.03 -10.16 23.28
C PHE A 121 7.11 -11.24 23.37
N THR A 122 8.38 -10.85 23.46
CA THR A 122 9.48 -11.84 23.56
C THR A 122 10.63 -11.33 24.41
N SER A 123 11.30 -12.25 25.10
CA SER A 123 12.54 -12.01 25.84
C SER A 123 13.78 -12.46 25.06
N SER A 124 13.63 -13.03 23.87
CA SER A 124 14.75 -13.48 23.04
C SER A 124 15.40 -12.27 22.36
N GLU A 125 16.59 -11.87 22.82
CA GLU A 125 17.35 -10.77 22.21
C GLU A 125 17.63 -11.02 20.73
N LYS A 126 17.81 -12.28 20.30
CA LYS A 126 18.02 -12.64 18.91
C LYS A 126 16.79 -12.32 18.04
N VAL A 127 15.59 -12.69 18.52
CA VAL A 127 14.34 -12.39 17.82
C VAL A 127 14.08 -10.89 17.78
N ILE A 128 14.38 -10.17 18.86
CA ILE A 128 14.26 -8.71 18.93
C ILE A 128 15.18 -8.05 17.92
N ASP A 129 16.46 -8.45 17.85
CA ASP A 129 17.43 -7.88 16.90
C ASP A 129 16.97 -8.11 15.44
N LEU A 130 16.60 -9.34 15.09
CA LEU A 130 16.08 -9.68 13.76
C LEU A 130 14.83 -8.87 13.42
N GLY A 131 13.90 -8.74 14.37
CA GLY A 131 12.67 -7.98 14.19
C GLY A 131 12.93 -6.49 13.99
N ILE A 132 13.88 -5.90 14.72
CA ILE A 132 14.26 -4.49 14.56
C ILE A 132 14.91 -4.28 13.19
N ARG A 133 15.85 -5.11 12.78
CA ARG A 133 16.52 -5.00 11.46
C ARG A 133 15.51 -5.09 10.32
N TYR A 134 14.62 -6.07 10.37
CA TYR A 134 13.55 -6.23 9.38
C TYR A 134 12.63 -5.00 9.36
N SER A 135 12.12 -4.60 10.51
CA SER A 135 11.11 -3.55 10.63
C SER A 135 11.63 -2.17 10.22
N VAL A 136 12.88 -1.82 10.56
CA VAL A 136 13.49 -0.56 10.15
C VAL A 136 13.49 -0.44 8.62
N ILE A 137 13.89 -1.50 7.92
CA ILE A 137 13.92 -1.50 6.46
C ILE A 137 12.50 -1.39 5.90
N VAL A 138 11.57 -2.23 6.36
CA VAL A 138 10.18 -2.22 5.87
C VAL A 138 9.51 -0.87 6.12
N PHE A 139 9.69 -0.28 7.30
CA PHE A 139 9.08 1.02 7.59
C PHE A 139 9.75 2.17 6.84
N LEU A 140 11.01 2.09 6.47
CA LEU A 140 11.61 3.04 5.55
C LEU A 140 10.90 3.06 4.18
N PHE A 141 10.38 1.92 3.73
CA PHE A 141 9.60 1.84 2.48
C PHE A 141 8.11 2.16 2.64
N THR A 142 7.63 2.49 3.86
CA THR A 142 6.22 2.85 4.09
C THR A 142 5.79 4.03 3.21
N PHE A 143 6.70 4.96 2.89
CA PHE A 143 6.38 6.05 1.98
C PHE A 143 5.99 5.54 0.58
N ALA A 144 6.67 4.53 0.07
CA ALA A 144 6.34 3.93 -1.23
C ALA A 144 5.00 3.19 -1.18
N ILE A 145 4.73 2.48 -0.08
CA ILE A 145 3.47 1.76 0.15
C ILE A 145 2.30 2.75 0.19
N VAL A 146 2.36 3.76 1.07
CA VAL A 146 1.25 4.70 1.28
C VAL A 146 0.97 5.54 0.03
N LEU A 147 2.01 6.03 -0.64
CA LEU A 147 1.85 6.75 -1.90
C LEU A 147 1.38 5.84 -3.04
N GLY A 148 1.88 4.61 -3.09
CA GLY A 148 1.41 3.59 -4.04
C GLY A 148 -0.08 3.32 -3.88
N VAL A 149 -0.55 3.12 -2.65
CA VAL A 149 -1.99 2.95 -2.33
C VAL A 149 -2.77 4.20 -2.71
N ALA A 150 -2.27 5.39 -2.44
CA ALA A 150 -2.97 6.63 -2.82
C ALA A 150 -3.14 6.74 -4.35
N PHE A 151 -2.08 6.46 -5.14
CA PHE A 151 -2.19 6.39 -6.60
C PHE A 151 -3.13 5.29 -7.07
N GLU A 152 -3.05 4.10 -6.47
CA GLU A 152 -3.97 2.99 -6.74
C GLU A 152 -5.43 3.46 -6.60
N LYS A 153 -5.75 4.14 -5.50
CA LYS A 153 -7.11 4.61 -5.24
C LYS A 153 -7.54 5.74 -6.19
N VAL A 154 -6.62 6.59 -6.63
CA VAL A 154 -6.88 7.57 -7.68
C VAL A 154 -7.20 6.87 -9.02
N PHE A 155 -6.44 5.86 -9.43
CA PHE A 155 -6.71 5.10 -10.64
C PHE A 155 -8.02 4.31 -10.54
N GLN A 156 -8.33 3.75 -9.39
CA GLN A 156 -9.62 3.07 -9.14
C GLN A 156 -10.80 4.04 -9.27
N ALA A 157 -10.68 5.26 -8.73
CA ALA A 157 -11.74 6.28 -8.80
C ALA A 157 -12.09 6.69 -10.24
N VAL A 158 -11.13 6.64 -11.17
CA VAL A 158 -11.36 6.91 -12.59
C VAL A 158 -11.64 5.65 -13.41
N GLY A 159 -11.80 4.48 -12.76
CA GLY A 159 -12.11 3.20 -13.42
C GLY A 159 -10.93 2.53 -14.12
N ALA A 160 -9.70 2.94 -13.85
CA ALA A 160 -8.50 2.39 -14.48
C ALA A 160 -8.01 1.10 -13.78
N MET A 161 -8.92 0.14 -13.53
CA MET A 161 -8.62 -1.09 -12.77
C MET A 161 -7.51 -1.95 -13.38
N LYS A 162 -7.36 -1.95 -14.71
CA LYS A 162 -6.27 -2.67 -15.39
C LYS A 162 -4.89 -2.10 -15.04
N VAL A 163 -4.79 -0.79 -14.86
CA VAL A 163 -3.55 -0.13 -14.43
C VAL A 163 -3.20 -0.58 -13.02
N THR A 164 -4.18 -0.58 -12.11
CA THR A 164 -3.94 -1.02 -10.73
C THR A 164 -3.52 -2.48 -10.67
N MET A 165 -4.19 -3.36 -11.41
CA MET A 165 -3.85 -4.77 -11.48
C MET A 165 -2.41 -4.98 -11.99
N LEU A 166 -2.07 -4.40 -13.14
CA LEU A 166 -0.75 -4.59 -13.74
C LEU A 166 0.38 -4.04 -12.86
N SER A 167 0.18 -2.86 -12.26
CA SER A 167 1.19 -2.26 -11.38
C SER A 167 1.45 -3.12 -10.15
N LEU A 168 0.39 -3.60 -9.48
CA LEU A 168 0.50 -4.48 -8.33
C LEU A 168 1.14 -5.83 -8.70
N MET A 169 0.72 -6.43 -9.81
CA MET A 169 1.30 -7.69 -10.28
C MET A 169 2.79 -7.56 -10.57
N CYS A 170 3.23 -6.48 -11.22
CA CYS A 170 4.65 -6.24 -11.46
C CYS A 170 5.45 -6.14 -10.16
N GLY A 171 4.92 -5.42 -9.15
CA GLY A 171 5.56 -5.33 -7.85
C GLY A 171 5.63 -6.65 -7.10
N CYS A 172 4.53 -7.44 -7.11
CA CYS A 172 4.50 -8.76 -6.49
C CYS A 172 5.45 -9.75 -7.18
N ILE A 173 5.49 -9.77 -8.51
CA ILE A 173 6.41 -10.64 -9.28
C ILE A 173 7.86 -10.25 -9.00
N ALA A 174 8.16 -8.94 -8.96
CA ALA A 174 9.49 -8.47 -8.63
C ALA A 174 9.92 -8.91 -7.21
N ASN A 175 9.02 -8.82 -6.23
CA ASN A 175 9.28 -9.30 -4.88
C ASN A 175 9.58 -10.80 -4.86
N ILE A 176 8.73 -11.66 -5.46
CA ILE A 176 8.93 -13.11 -5.53
C ILE A 176 10.29 -13.48 -6.15
N ILE A 177 10.76 -12.71 -7.13
CA ILE A 177 12.07 -12.93 -7.76
C ILE A 177 13.20 -12.43 -6.86
N LEU A 178 13.03 -11.28 -6.22
CA LEU A 178 14.05 -10.66 -5.39
C LEU A 178 14.24 -11.37 -4.03
N ASP A 179 13.20 -11.98 -3.47
CA ASP A 179 13.28 -12.72 -2.21
C ASP A 179 14.41 -13.74 -2.19
N PRO A 180 14.44 -14.77 -3.05
CA PRO A 180 15.52 -15.75 -3.01
C PRO A 180 16.89 -15.15 -3.38
N VAL A 181 16.91 -14.11 -4.24
CA VAL A 181 18.15 -13.45 -4.63
C VAL A 181 18.80 -12.71 -3.47
N LEU A 182 18.02 -11.94 -2.71
CA LEU A 182 18.53 -11.12 -1.61
C LEU A 182 18.64 -11.91 -0.28
N ILE A 183 17.73 -12.83 -0.03
CA ILE A 183 17.74 -13.65 1.19
C ILE A 183 18.96 -14.58 1.19
N PHE A 184 19.15 -15.35 0.11
CA PHE A 184 20.18 -16.40 0.04
C PHE A 184 21.45 -15.96 -0.68
N GLY A 185 21.49 -14.75 -1.26
CA GLY A 185 22.67 -14.25 -1.93
C GLY A 185 22.94 -14.92 -3.28
N LEU A 186 21.92 -14.98 -4.15
CA LEU A 186 22.09 -15.56 -5.47
C LEU A 186 22.72 -14.56 -6.45
N GLY A 187 23.73 -14.99 -7.19
CA GLY A 187 24.46 -14.17 -8.17
C GLY A 187 25.45 -13.19 -7.50
N PRO A 188 25.45 -11.89 -7.88
CA PRO A 188 26.42 -10.91 -7.35
C PRO A 188 26.05 -10.34 -5.98
N PHE A 189 24.91 -10.71 -5.41
CA PHE A 189 24.41 -10.16 -4.16
C PHE A 189 24.85 -11.00 -2.96
N PRO A 190 25.24 -10.36 -1.82
CA PRO A 190 25.51 -11.07 -0.59
C PRO A 190 24.21 -11.63 0.00
N ALA A 191 24.31 -12.73 0.75
CA ALA A 191 23.20 -13.25 1.53
C ALA A 191 22.83 -12.29 2.66
N MET A 192 21.64 -11.71 2.61
CA MET A 192 21.16 -10.69 3.56
C MET A 192 20.17 -11.25 4.59
N GLY A 193 19.73 -12.50 4.42
CA GLY A 193 18.77 -13.11 5.33
C GLY A 193 17.47 -12.30 5.44
N ILE A 194 17.01 -12.05 6.66
CA ILE A 194 15.72 -11.35 6.91
C ILE A 194 15.72 -9.89 6.40
N GLU A 195 16.89 -9.24 6.37
CA GLU A 195 17.03 -7.89 5.79
C GLU A 195 16.79 -7.93 4.26
N GLY A 196 17.23 -9.03 3.61
CA GLY A 196 16.97 -9.28 2.19
C GLY A 196 15.48 -9.39 1.87
N ALA A 197 14.70 -10.09 2.69
CA ALA A 197 13.24 -10.16 2.57
C ALA A 197 12.61 -8.76 2.69
N ALA A 198 13.02 -7.97 3.68
CA ALA A 198 12.54 -6.60 3.86
C ALA A 198 12.84 -5.70 2.66
N LEU A 199 14.05 -5.82 2.11
CA LEU A 199 14.46 -5.07 0.91
C LEU A 199 13.70 -5.50 -0.34
N ALA A 200 13.50 -6.82 -0.56
CA ALA A 200 12.74 -7.33 -1.69
C ALA A 200 11.30 -6.80 -1.68
N THR A 201 10.66 -6.85 -0.50
CA THR A 201 9.32 -6.28 -0.30
C THR A 201 9.32 -4.77 -0.60
N GLY A 202 10.26 -4.02 -0.04
CA GLY A 202 10.38 -2.58 -0.26
C GLY A 202 10.61 -2.22 -1.73
N LEU A 203 11.51 -2.91 -2.43
CA LEU A 203 11.78 -2.70 -3.85
C LEU A 203 10.59 -3.02 -4.74
N GLY A 204 9.83 -4.08 -4.43
CA GLY A 204 8.58 -4.41 -5.10
C GLY A 204 7.55 -3.28 -4.99
N GLN A 205 7.43 -2.66 -3.80
CA GLN A 205 6.54 -1.52 -3.58
C GLN A 205 7.02 -0.25 -4.30
N VAL A 206 8.32 0.00 -4.32
CA VAL A 206 8.90 1.12 -5.11
C VAL A 206 8.63 0.93 -6.59
N LEU A 207 8.81 -0.28 -7.12
CA LEU A 207 8.51 -0.58 -8.53
C LEU A 207 7.04 -0.32 -8.85
N THR A 208 6.13 -0.77 -7.99
CA THR A 208 4.69 -0.49 -8.11
C THR A 208 4.41 1.01 -8.16
N LEU A 209 4.99 1.79 -7.24
CA LEU A 209 4.84 3.24 -7.19
C LEU A 209 5.40 3.91 -8.45
N VAL A 210 6.59 3.50 -8.91
CA VAL A 210 7.22 4.02 -10.13
C VAL A 210 6.33 3.77 -11.35
N ILE A 211 5.73 2.59 -11.46
CA ILE A 211 4.80 2.27 -12.56
C ILE A 211 3.57 3.19 -12.47
N TYR A 212 2.98 3.39 -11.29
CA TYR A 212 1.86 4.31 -11.13
C TYR A 212 2.21 5.73 -11.55
N ILE A 213 3.36 6.25 -11.12
CA ILE A 213 3.82 7.60 -11.49
C ILE A 213 4.06 7.68 -13.01
N ALA A 214 4.73 6.68 -13.59
CA ALA A 214 5.01 6.65 -15.04
C ALA A 214 3.72 6.65 -15.86
N VAL A 215 2.73 5.84 -15.46
CA VAL A 215 1.41 5.80 -16.10
C VAL A 215 0.67 7.13 -15.93
N TYR A 216 0.70 7.70 -14.71
CA TYR A 216 0.07 8.98 -14.43
C TYR A 216 0.64 10.11 -15.30
N LEU A 217 1.95 10.13 -15.53
CA LEU A 217 2.62 11.16 -16.34
C LEU A 217 2.43 10.95 -17.85
N ARG A 218 2.33 9.68 -18.32
CA ARG A 218 2.22 9.37 -19.75
C ARG A 218 0.79 9.35 -20.28
N TRP A 219 -0.17 8.97 -19.46
CA TRP A 219 -1.56 8.87 -19.89
C TRP A 219 -2.43 9.90 -19.19
N PRO A 220 -3.15 10.73 -19.95
CA PRO A 220 -4.09 11.69 -19.39
C PRO A 220 -5.23 10.92 -18.71
N ILE A 221 -5.38 11.10 -17.40
CA ILE A 221 -6.54 10.66 -16.64
C ILE A 221 -7.43 11.88 -16.32
N ARG A 222 -8.70 11.61 -15.97
CA ARG A 222 -9.69 12.68 -15.72
C ARG A 222 -9.36 13.60 -14.54
N VAL A 223 -8.50 13.16 -13.63
CA VAL A 223 -8.11 13.93 -12.45
C VAL A 223 -6.65 14.29 -12.50
N LYS A 224 -6.32 15.51 -12.03
CA LYS A 224 -4.98 16.06 -12.07
C LYS A 224 -4.56 16.57 -10.70
N ILE A 225 -3.31 16.29 -10.32
CA ILE A 225 -2.66 16.93 -9.18
C ILE A 225 -2.28 18.35 -9.62
N CYS A 226 -2.91 19.37 -9.02
CA CYS A 226 -2.75 20.75 -9.41
C CYS A 226 -2.18 21.57 -8.27
N ARG A 227 -1.07 22.28 -8.51
CA ARG A 227 -0.44 23.17 -7.53
C ARG A 227 -1.41 24.20 -6.93
N LYS A 228 -2.42 24.59 -7.70
CA LYS A 228 -3.48 25.51 -7.27
C LYS A 228 -4.25 25.01 -6.06
N TYR A 229 -4.41 23.70 -5.90
CA TYR A 229 -5.19 23.05 -4.84
C TYR A 229 -4.33 22.52 -3.67
N CYS A 230 -3.05 22.90 -3.62
CA CYS A 230 -2.18 22.54 -2.49
C CYS A 230 -2.54 23.28 -1.19
N ARG A 231 -3.26 24.39 -1.26
CA ARG A 231 -3.75 25.07 -0.05
C ARG A 231 -4.82 24.22 0.62
N PRO A 232 -4.69 23.91 1.92
CA PRO A 232 -5.64 23.05 2.63
C PRO A 232 -7.05 23.64 2.62
N ASP A 233 -8.02 22.85 2.17
CA ASP A 233 -9.44 23.14 2.28
C ASP A 233 -10.05 22.26 3.37
N ARG A 234 -10.47 22.89 4.48
CA ARG A 234 -11.00 22.17 5.66
C ARG A 234 -12.18 21.27 5.33
N ARG A 235 -13.06 21.71 4.40
CA ARG A 235 -14.25 20.93 4.03
C ARG A 235 -13.88 19.69 3.22
N MET A 236 -12.94 19.85 2.30
CA MET A 236 -12.42 18.72 1.50
C MET A 236 -11.70 17.71 2.39
N ILE A 237 -10.78 18.18 3.24
CA ILE A 237 -10.06 17.34 4.20
C ILE A 237 -11.02 16.59 5.13
N ALA A 238 -12.01 17.30 5.70
CA ALA A 238 -13.03 16.66 6.56
C ALA A 238 -13.80 15.56 5.83
N ARG A 239 -14.11 15.73 4.54
CA ARG A 239 -14.77 14.69 3.73
C ARG A 239 -13.88 13.47 3.49
N LEU A 240 -12.60 13.68 3.20
CA LEU A 240 -11.64 12.59 3.03
C LEU A 240 -11.54 11.74 4.30
N TYR A 241 -11.42 12.38 5.47
CA TYR A 241 -11.35 11.69 6.75
C TYR A 241 -12.68 11.10 7.20
N ALA A 242 -13.82 11.72 6.90
CA ALA A 242 -15.13 11.19 7.24
C ALA A 242 -15.41 9.81 6.63
N ILE A 243 -14.79 9.50 5.48
CA ILE A 243 -14.87 8.17 4.85
C ILE A 243 -13.64 7.34 5.22
N GLY A 244 -12.47 7.93 5.25
CA GLY A 244 -11.21 7.23 5.49
C GLY A 244 -11.10 6.67 6.90
N ILE A 245 -11.53 7.39 7.95
CA ILE A 245 -11.43 6.92 9.34
C ILE A 245 -12.28 5.66 9.59
N PRO A 246 -13.58 5.61 9.25
CA PRO A 246 -14.36 4.39 9.40
C PRO A 246 -13.79 3.21 8.61
N ALA A 247 -13.29 3.46 7.39
CA ALA A 247 -12.64 2.43 6.58
C ALA A 247 -11.36 1.91 7.25
N THR A 248 -10.52 2.80 7.79
CA THR A 248 -9.32 2.43 8.55
C THR A 248 -9.67 1.58 9.76
N LEU A 249 -10.65 1.98 10.57
CA LEU A 249 -11.08 1.23 11.75
C LEU A 249 -11.55 -0.17 11.38
N ASN A 250 -12.33 -0.30 10.31
CA ASN A 250 -12.81 -1.60 9.84
C ASN A 250 -11.67 -2.53 9.40
N LEU A 251 -10.63 -1.99 8.77
CA LEU A 251 -9.46 -2.75 8.32
C LEU A 251 -8.46 -3.03 9.47
N ALA A 252 -8.38 -2.15 10.46
CA ALA A 252 -7.47 -2.30 11.59
C ALA A 252 -7.99 -3.26 12.68
N LEU A 253 -9.32 -3.39 12.83
CA LEU A 253 -9.93 -4.25 13.86
C LEU A 253 -9.42 -5.70 13.85
N PRO A 254 -9.33 -6.40 12.70
CA PRO A 254 -8.78 -7.76 12.67
C PRO A 254 -7.34 -7.83 13.17
N SER A 255 -6.50 -6.83 12.84
CA SER A 255 -5.09 -6.79 13.27
C SER A 255 -4.96 -6.61 14.78
N LEU A 256 -5.84 -5.79 15.38
CA LEU A 256 -5.87 -5.59 16.83
C LEU A 256 -6.35 -6.83 17.57
N LEU A 257 -7.32 -7.57 17.00
CA LEU A 257 -7.82 -8.82 17.58
C LEU A 257 -6.80 -9.95 17.51
N ILE A 258 -5.94 -9.98 16.50
CA ILE A 258 -4.88 -11.00 16.36
C ILE A 258 -3.72 -10.71 17.34
N SER A 259 -3.53 -9.43 17.72
CA SER A 259 -2.45 -9.00 18.62
C SER A 259 -2.83 -9.06 20.12
N ALA A 260 -4.11 -9.26 20.45
CA ALA A 260 -4.63 -9.37 21.81
C ALA A 260 -4.72 -10.81 22.27
#